data_b500b6bd48b1e3e9941bf21e9ef772bf
#
_entry.id   b500b6bd48b1e3e9941bf21e9ef772bf
#
_cell.length_a   1.000
_cell.length_b   1.000
_cell.length_c   1.000
_cell.angle_alpha   90.00
_cell.angle_beta   90.00
_cell.angle_gamma   90.00
#
_symmetry.space_group_name_H-M   'P 1'
#
loop_
_entity.id
_entity.type
_entity.pdbx_description
1 polymer ?
#
loop_
_entity_poly.entity_id
_entity_poly.type
_entity_poly.pdbx_seq_one_letter_code
_entity_poly.pdbx_strand_id
1 'polypeptide(L)'
;MMKKILAVCFVFISAFAFAQEKPDALKMYVEGNYAQAIKVCESEIAATPNRIDSYVVLCWALVANKQYSVAEQRASDGLAIGPNDLRLVESLGEAKYYLGKNKEALALFERYIAGISDSASRVGVAFYYMGEIYIRQAKYQHADISLTAAVQKEPLLDRWWTRLGYAREMAKNNVLAMAAYDKALELNPSQHDALAGKRRIEKNTR
;
A
#
# COMPACT_ATOMS: atom_id res chain seq x y z
N MET A 1 65.49 45.28 32.45
CA MET A 1 65.20 43.90 32.03
C MET A 1 63.71 43.65 32.17
N MET A 2 62.92 43.85 31.10
CA MET A 2 61.44 43.57 31.09
C MET A 2 61.16 42.18 30.42
N LYS A 3 60.66 41.23 31.19
CA LYS A 3 60.28 39.94 30.70
C LYS A 3 58.86 40.07 30.07
N LYS A 4 58.76 39.88 28.75
CA LYS A 4 57.51 39.81 28.02
C LYS A 4 56.88 38.43 28.29
N ILE A 5 55.73 38.41 28.96
CA ILE A 5 54.93 37.18 29.11
C ILE A 5 54.03 37.10 27.90
N LEU A 6 54.22 36.04 27.08
CA LEU A 6 53.41 35.72 25.92
C LEU A 6 52.25 34.86 26.41
N ALA A 7 51.01 35.44 26.44
CA ALA A 7 49.80 34.69 26.75
C ALA A 7 49.32 33.95 25.50
N VAL A 8 49.42 32.63 25.50
CA VAL A 8 48.86 31.76 24.46
C VAL A 8 47.40 31.49 24.81
N CYS A 9 46.45 32.15 24.11
CA CYS A 9 45.05 31.83 24.19
C CYS A 9 44.75 30.54 23.41
N PHE A 10 44.54 29.43 24.12
CA PHE A 10 43.96 28.22 23.55
C PHE A 10 42.46 28.44 23.33
N VAL A 11 42.07 28.66 22.09
CA VAL A 11 40.64 28.64 21.70
C VAL A 11 40.22 27.19 21.58
N PHE A 12 39.48 26.68 22.58
CA PHE A 12 38.76 25.41 22.50
C PHE A 12 37.59 25.60 21.56
N ILE A 13 37.70 25.18 20.31
CA ILE A 13 36.57 24.98 19.41
C ILE A 13 35.90 23.67 19.84
N SER A 14 34.89 23.74 20.70
CA SER A 14 33.99 22.65 20.97
C SER A 14 33.19 22.41 19.71
N ALA A 15 33.56 21.42 18.91
CA ALA A 15 32.73 20.88 17.83
C ALA A 15 31.50 20.25 18.50
N PHE A 16 30.40 20.97 18.54
CA PHE A 16 29.08 20.38 18.78
C PHE A 16 28.77 19.49 17.57
N ALA A 17 29.13 18.20 17.67
CA ALA A 17 28.56 17.20 16.79
C ALA A 17 27.04 17.16 17.11
N PHE A 18 26.26 17.87 16.33
CA PHE A 18 24.83 17.60 16.25
C PHE A 18 24.72 16.15 15.82
N ALA A 19 24.28 15.28 16.73
CA ALA A 19 23.88 13.94 16.37
C ALA A 19 22.74 14.10 15.37
N GLN A 20 23.06 13.97 14.09
CA GLN A 20 22.07 14.03 13.02
C GLN A 20 21.14 12.84 13.26
N GLU A 21 19.90 13.14 13.58
CA GLU A 21 18.88 12.12 13.84
C GLU A 21 18.87 11.18 12.64
N LYS A 22 19.01 9.86 12.90
CA LYS A 22 19.10 8.87 11.83
C LYS A 22 17.81 8.94 11.01
N PRO A 23 17.89 9.09 9.67
CA PRO A 23 16.69 9.18 8.84
C PRO A 23 15.78 7.98 9.06
N ASP A 24 14.50 8.23 9.31
CA ASP A 24 13.47 7.20 9.49
C ASP A 24 12.68 7.03 8.19
N ALA A 25 12.93 5.91 7.49
CA ALA A 25 12.29 5.59 6.22
C ALA A 25 10.78 5.41 6.35
N LEU A 26 10.32 4.80 7.46
CA LEU A 26 8.89 4.58 7.69
C LEU A 26 8.15 5.90 7.91
N LYS A 27 8.73 6.81 8.69
CA LYS A 27 8.19 8.16 8.89
C LYS A 27 8.07 8.90 7.55
N MET A 28 9.13 8.87 6.73
CA MET A 28 9.11 9.49 5.40
C MET A 28 8.03 8.88 4.48
N TYR A 29 7.85 7.56 4.53
CA TYR A 29 6.78 6.89 3.79
C TYR A 29 5.40 7.37 4.22
N VAL A 30 5.14 7.44 5.54
CA VAL A 30 3.86 7.90 6.10
C VAL A 30 3.58 9.36 5.73
N GLU A 31 4.61 10.20 5.68
CA GLU A 31 4.53 11.60 5.26
C GLU A 31 4.37 11.79 3.74
N GLY A 32 4.40 10.69 2.95
CA GLY A 32 4.30 10.74 1.49
C GLY A 32 5.61 11.07 0.77
N ASN A 33 6.73 11.16 1.49
CA ASN A 33 8.06 11.45 0.95
C ASN A 33 8.71 10.17 0.37
N TYR A 34 8.01 9.50 -0.54
CA TYR A 34 8.39 8.16 -1.05
C TYR A 34 9.80 8.09 -1.64
N ALA A 35 10.18 9.09 -2.44
CA ALA A 35 11.51 9.11 -3.05
C ALA A 35 12.65 9.17 -2.01
N GLN A 36 12.44 9.87 -0.89
CA GLN A 36 13.41 9.93 0.19
C GLN A 36 13.41 8.64 1.02
N ALA A 37 12.23 8.08 1.31
CA ALA A 37 12.10 6.78 1.97
C ALA A 37 12.84 5.69 1.20
N ILE A 38 12.71 5.63 -0.13
CA ILE A 38 13.44 4.71 -1.00
C ILE A 38 14.96 4.84 -0.81
N LYS A 39 15.50 6.06 -0.86
CA LYS A 39 16.95 6.30 -0.69
C LYS A 39 17.45 5.82 0.68
N VAL A 40 16.69 6.09 1.74
CA VAL A 40 17.05 5.66 3.09
C VAL A 40 17.05 4.14 3.19
N CYS A 41 16.00 3.46 2.71
CA CYS A 41 15.92 2.00 2.71
C CYS A 41 17.07 1.35 1.90
N GLU A 42 17.39 1.89 0.72
CA GLU A 42 18.49 1.38 -0.11
C GLU A 42 19.83 1.51 0.64
N SER A 43 20.07 2.63 1.32
CA SER A 43 21.28 2.82 2.16
C SER A 43 21.30 1.84 3.35
N GLU A 44 20.16 1.60 3.99
CA GLU A 44 20.05 0.64 5.10
C GLU A 44 20.33 -0.80 4.64
N ILE A 45 19.79 -1.19 3.48
CA ILE A 45 20.03 -2.50 2.87
C ILE A 45 21.49 -2.66 2.46
N ALA A 46 22.12 -1.62 1.90
CA ALA A 46 23.55 -1.64 1.56
C ALA A 46 24.42 -1.84 2.80
N ALA A 47 24.06 -1.22 3.93
CA ALA A 47 24.78 -1.36 5.19
C ALA A 47 24.47 -2.70 5.92
N THR A 48 23.23 -3.20 5.78
CA THR A 48 22.74 -4.40 6.46
C THR A 48 21.83 -5.20 5.52
N PRO A 49 22.38 -6.04 4.63
CA PRO A 49 21.64 -6.72 3.58
C PRO A 49 20.49 -7.62 4.06
N ASN A 50 20.54 -8.09 5.30
CA ASN A 50 19.51 -9.00 5.86
C ASN A 50 18.43 -8.28 6.67
N ARG A 51 18.33 -6.96 6.60
CA ARG A 51 17.34 -6.17 7.34
C ARG A 51 16.00 -6.19 6.63
N ILE A 52 15.17 -7.18 6.94
CA ILE A 52 13.85 -7.41 6.32
C ILE A 52 12.95 -6.17 6.39
N ASP A 53 12.91 -5.45 7.52
CA ASP A 53 12.06 -4.27 7.68
C ASP A 53 12.38 -3.16 6.65
N SER A 54 13.65 -3.01 6.25
CA SER A 54 14.03 -2.05 5.21
C SER A 54 13.50 -2.47 3.84
N TYR A 55 13.47 -3.77 3.52
CA TYR A 55 12.81 -4.26 2.29
C TYR A 55 11.29 -4.02 2.32
N VAL A 56 10.64 -4.22 3.46
CA VAL A 56 9.20 -3.98 3.60
C VAL A 56 8.86 -2.52 3.31
N VAL A 57 9.52 -1.59 4.01
CA VAL A 57 9.27 -0.14 3.83
C VAL A 57 9.67 0.30 2.42
N LEU A 58 10.76 -0.25 1.87
CA LEU A 58 11.19 0.01 0.49
C LEU A 58 10.09 -0.39 -0.50
N CYS A 59 9.51 -1.58 -0.36
CA CYS A 59 8.46 -2.05 -1.26
C CYS A 59 7.22 -1.17 -1.18
N TRP A 60 6.78 -0.78 0.01
CA TRP A 60 5.66 0.15 0.17
C TRP A 60 5.93 1.49 -0.51
N ALA A 61 7.13 2.06 -0.31
CA ALA A 61 7.51 3.33 -0.92
C ALA A 61 7.62 3.22 -2.45
N LEU A 62 8.17 2.13 -2.98
CA LEU A 62 8.27 1.87 -4.42
C LEU A 62 6.89 1.72 -5.08
N VAL A 63 5.96 0.99 -4.45
CA VAL A 63 4.58 0.86 -4.96
C VAL A 63 3.87 2.20 -4.94
N ALA A 64 3.94 2.95 -3.84
CA ALA A 64 3.35 4.29 -3.74
C ALA A 64 3.95 5.27 -4.76
N ASN A 65 5.25 5.12 -5.07
CA ASN A 65 5.95 5.89 -6.11
C ASN A 65 5.80 5.32 -7.52
N LYS A 66 4.92 4.33 -7.72
CA LYS A 66 4.58 3.68 -9.00
C LYS A 66 5.76 2.98 -9.70
N GLN A 67 6.78 2.59 -8.96
CA GLN A 67 7.95 1.85 -9.43
C GLN A 67 7.74 0.34 -9.30
N TYR A 68 6.67 -0.18 -9.92
CA TYR A 68 6.17 -1.52 -9.68
C TYR A 68 7.15 -2.65 -10.04
N SER A 69 7.90 -2.51 -11.13
CA SER A 69 8.90 -3.52 -11.51
C SER A 69 10.06 -3.59 -10.52
N VAL A 70 10.47 -2.45 -9.97
CA VAL A 70 11.51 -2.41 -8.93
C VAL A 70 10.95 -2.98 -7.62
N ALA A 71 9.70 -2.65 -7.28
CA ALA A 71 9.02 -3.21 -6.11
C ALA A 71 8.93 -4.75 -6.19
N GLU A 72 8.58 -5.31 -7.34
CA GLU A 72 8.55 -6.76 -7.57
C GLU A 72 9.92 -7.39 -7.30
N GLN A 73 11.00 -6.80 -7.84
CA GLN A 73 12.36 -7.31 -7.63
C GLN A 73 12.75 -7.23 -6.15
N ARG A 74 12.57 -6.06 -5.50
CA ARG A 74 12.96 -5.86 -4.10
C ARG A 74 12.15 -6.72 -3.12
N ALA A 75 10.87 -6.92 -3.39
CA ALA A 75 10.06 -7.85 -2.60
C ALA A 75 10.54 -9.31 -2.75
N SER A 76 10.95 -9.70 -3.97
CA SER A 76 11.53 -11.03 -4.21
C SER A 76 12.88 -11.19 -3.52
N ASP A 77 13.75 -10.17 -3.55
CA ASP A 77 15.04 -10.15 -2.84
C ASP A 77 14.82 -10.32 -1.32
N GLY A 78 13.89 -9.55 -0.75
CA GLY A 78 13.53 -9.66 0.66
C GLY A 78 12.93 -11.02 1.05
N LEU A 79 12.12 -11.62 0.18
CA LEU A 79 11.57 -12.97 0.38
C LEU A 79 12.62 -14.08 0.26
N ALA A 80 13.72 -13.86 -0.46
CA ALA A 80 14.84 -14.80 -0.47
C ALA A 80 15.55 -14.85 0.89
N ILE A 81 15.50 -13.75 1.66
CA ILE A 81 16.07 -13.65 3.01
C ILE A 81 15.04 -14.14 4.06
N GLY A 82 13.78 -13.66 3.96
CA GLY A 82 12.68 -13.99 4.84
C GLY A 82 11.48 -14.60 4.09
N PRO A 83 11.51 -15.90 3.74
CA PRO A 83 10.51 -16.50 2.85
C PRO A 83 9.07 -16.44 3.38
N ASN A 84 8.91 -16.29 4.68
CA ASN A 84 7.61 -16.28 5.35
C ASN A 84 7.16 -14.89 5.84
N ASP A 85 7.86 -13.82 5.44
CA ASP A 85 7.41 -12.47 5.79
C ASP A 85 6.19 -12.10 4.94
N LEU A 86 5.02 -12.12 5.58
CA LEU A 86 3.74 -11.88 4.92
C LEU A 86 3.58 -10.43 4.44
N ARG A 87 4.30 -9.48 5.01
CA ARG A 87 4.30 -8.08 4.57
C ARG A 87 4.94 -7.96 3.17
N LEU A 88 6.02 -8.71 2.94
CA LEU A 88 6.67 -8.80 1.63
C LEU A 88 5.83 -9.61 0.63
N VAL A 89 5.14 -10.67 1.07
CA VAL A 89 4.19 -11.42 0.24
C VAL A 89 3.09 -10.51 -0.27
N GLU A 90 2.50 -9.70 0.60
CA GLU A 90 1.46 -8.74 0.24
C GLU A 90 2.00 -7.67 -0.73
N SER A 91 3.16 -7.08 -0.43
CA SER A 91 3.80 -6.07 -1.27
C SER A 91 4.16 -6.61 -2.66
N LEU A 92 4.62 -7.86 -2.76
CA LEU A 92 4.86 -8.54 -4.03
C LEU A 92 3.55 -8.73 -4.81
N GLY A 93 2.47 -9.11 -4.11
CA GLY A 93 1.12 -9.23 -4.69
C GLY A 93 0.64 -7.91 -5.29
N GLU A 94 0.82 -6.81 -4.56
CA GLU A 94 0.45 -5.47 -5.01
C GLU A 94 1.27 -5.03 -6.23
N ALA A 95 2.59 -5.20 -6.21
CA ALA A 95 3.45 -4.92 -7.36
C ALA A 95 3.03 -5.70 -8.60
N LYS A 96 2.79 -7.02 -8.45
CA LYS A 96 2.33 -7.88 -9.54
C LYS A 96 0.94 -7.51 -10.07
N TYR A 97 0.02 -7.05 -9.19
CA TYR A 97 -1.28 -6.54 -9.61
C TYR A 97 -1.14 -5.35 -10.55
N TYR A 98 -0.30 -4.36 -10.20
CA TYR A 98 -0.06 -3.19 -11.05
C TYR A 98 0.68 -3.53 -12.36
N LEU A 99 1.49 -4.58 -12.37
CA LEU A 99 2.15 -5.12 -13.56
C LEU A 99 1.22 -5.99 -14.43
N GLY A 100 -0.05 -6.17 -14.05
CA GLY A 100 -1.01 -6.99 -14.79
C GLY A 100 -0.80 -8.51 -14.64
N LYS A 101 0.10 -8.96 -13.76
CA LYS A 101 0.38 -10.36 -13.44
C LYS A 101 -0.69 -10.94 -12.52
N ASN A 102 -1.96 -10.85 -12.96
CA ASN A 102 -3.14 -11.07 -12.11
C ASN A 102 -3.18 -12.46 -11.44
N LYS A 103 -2.77 -13.52 -12.14
CA LYS A 103 -2.76 -14.89 -11.58
C LYS A 103 -1.78 -15.02 -10.42
N GLU A 104 -0.59 -14.45 -10.58
CA GLU A 104 0.46 -14.50 -9.55
C GLU A 104 0.10 -13.61 -8.37
N ALA A 105 -0.44 -12.41 -8.64
CA ALA A 105 -0.92 -11.50 -7.59
C ALA A 105 -2.01 -12.15 -6.73
N LEU A 106 -2.98 -12.83 -7.36
CA LEU A 106 -4.07 -13.51 -6.65
C LEU A 106 -3.53 -14.59 -5.70
N ALA A 107 -2.62 -15.44 -6.17
CA ALA A 107 -2.00 -16.47 -5.34
C ALA A 107 -1.23 -15.91 -4.14
N LEU A 108 -0.58 -14.73 -4.31
CA LEU A 108 0.11 -14.06 -3.22
C LEU A 108 -0.86 -13.46 -2.19
N PHE A 109 -1.96 -12.85 -2.63
CA PHE A 109 -2.98 -12.35 -1.72
C PHE A 109 -3.68 -13.49 -0.96
N GLU A 110 -3.98 -14.61 -1.63
CA GLU A 110 -4.51 -15.81 -0.97
C GLU A 110 -3.53 -16.33 0.09
N ARG A 111 -2.25 -16.41 -0.23
CA ARG A 111 -1.19 -16.78 0.73
C ARG A 111 -1.12 -15.81 1.90
N TYR A 112 -1.20 -14.50 1.65
CA TYR A 112 -1.20 -13.48 2.68
C TYR A 112 -2.37 -13.65 3.65
N ILE A 113 -3.59 -13.76 3.12
CA ILE A 113 -4.82 -13.90 3.92
C ILE A 113 -4.80 -15.19 4.73
N ALA A 114 -4.31 -16.30 4.17
CA ALA A 114 -4.22 -17.57 4.88
C ALA A 114 -3.24 -17.57 6.05
N GLY A 115 -2.23 -16.71 6.03
CA GLY A 115 -1.16 -16.69 7.03
C GLY A 115 -1.23 -15.55 8.04
N ILE A 116 -2.05 -14.51 7.78
CA ILE A 116 -2.12 -13.30 8.61
C ILE A 116 -3.33 -13.33 9.53
N SER A 117 -3.25 -12.60 10.67
CA SER A 117 -4.44 -12.38 11.50
C SER A 117 -5.48 -11.56 10.76
N ASP A 118 -6.75 -11.93 10.91
CA ASP A 118 -7.90 -11.22 10.31
C ASP A 118 -8.00 -9.74 10.75
N SER A 119 -7.38 -9.38 11.86
CA SER A 119 -7.30 -8.00 12.37
C SER A 119 -6.11 -7.19 11.84
N ALA A 120 -5.26 -7.77 10.98
CA ALA A 120 -4.11 -7.04 10.44
C ALA A 120 -4.56 -5.92 9.49
N SER A 121 -3.86 -4.79 9.56
CA SER A 121 -4.26 -3.53 8.93
C SER A 121 -4.39 -3.57 7.40
N ARG A 122 -3.74 -4.51 6.71
CA ARG A 122 -3.76 -4.58 5.24
C ARG A 122 -4.60 -5.74 4.67
N VAL A 123 -5.34 -6.46 5.51
CA VAL A 123 -6.24 -7.54 5.06
C VAL A 123 -7.32 -7.01 4.12
N GLY A 124 -7.92 -5.87 4.46
CA GLY A 124 -8.91 -5.20 3.59
C GLY A 124 -8.32 -4.85 2.21
N VAL A 125 -7.08 -4.37 2.17
CA VAL A 125 -6.36 -4.04 0.92
C VAL A 125 -6.18 -5.27 0.05
N ALA A 126 -5.76 -6.41 0.63
CA ALA A 126 -5.61 -7.67 -0.11
C ALA A 126 -6.94 -8.12 -0.73
N PHE A 127 -8.04 -8.11 0.03
CA PHE A 127 -9.38 -8.41 -0.50
C PHE A 127 -9.80 -7.44 -1.60
N TYR A 128 -9.49 -6.15 -1.46
CA TYR A 128 -9.79 -5.17 -2.50
C TYR A 128 -9.09 -5.50 -3.82
N TYR A 129 -7.79 -5.78 -3.80
CA TYR A 129 -7.05 -6.15 -5.01
C TYR A 129 -7.52 -7.47 -5.62
N MET A 130 -7.88 -8.46 -4.80
CA MET A 130 -8.50 -9.69 -5.29
C MET A 130 -9.81 -9.38 -6.03
N GLY A 131 -10.66 -8.54 -5.47
CA GLY A 131 -11.88 -8.07 -6.10
C GLY A 131 -11.63 -7.37 -7.45
N GLU A 132 -10.64 -6.49 -7.50
CA GLU A 132 -10.24 -5.82 -8.74
C GLU A 132 -9.72 -6.79 -9.80
N ILE A 133 -8.95 -7.80 -9.40
CA ILE A 133 -8.50 -8.87 -10.31
C ILE A 133 -9.70 -9.64 -10.85
N TYR A 134 -10.66 -10.01 -10.02
CA TYR A 134 -11.86 -10.72 -10.45
C TYR A 134 -12.75 -9.86 -11.38
N ILE A 135 -12.82 -8.53 -11.15
CA ILE A 135 -13.50 -7.62 -12.10
C ILE A 135 -12.81 -7.66 -13.47
N ARG A 136 -11.47 -7.56 -13.51
CA ARG A 136 -10.69 -7.65 -14.77
C ARG A 136 -10.93 -8.97 -15.52
N GLN A 137 -11.23 -10.04 -14.79
CA GLN A 137 -11.55 -11.36 -15.34
C GLN A 137 -13.03 -11.58 -15.64
N ALA A 138 -13.89 -10.57 -15.46
CA ALA A 138 -15.35 -10.66 -15.54
C ALA A 138 -15.97 -11.71 -14.60
N LYS A 139 -15.28 -12.07 -13.52
CA LYS A 139 -15.76 -12.98 -12.46
C LYS A 139 -16.47 -12.20 -11.37
N TYR A 140 -17.61 -11.60 -11.73
CA TYR A 140 -18.24 -10.57 -10.89
C TYR A 140 -18.77 -11.09 -9.55
N GLN A 141 -19.17 -12.36 -9.46
CA GLN A 141 -19.60 -12.98 -8.20
C GLN A 141 -18.42 -13.15 -7.23
N HIS A 142 -17.25 -13.55 -7.72
CA HIS A 142 -16.03 -13.61 -6.90
C HIS A 142 -15.56 -12.21 -6.49
N ALA A 143 -15.72 -11.22 -7.38
CA ALA A 143 -15.46 -9.83 -7.07
C ALA A 143 -16.38 -9.30 -5.95
N ASP A 144 -17.68 -9.61 -6.00
CA ASP A 144 -18.64 -9.23 -4.94
C ASP A 144 -18.20 -9.79 -3.57
N ILE A 145 -17.85 -11.09 -3.50
CA ILE A 145 -17.38 -11.71 -2.26
C ILE A 145 -16.12 -10.99 -1.72
N SER A 146 -15.12 -10.81 -2.56
CA SER A 146 -13.84 -10.18 -2.16
C SER A 146 -14.03 -8.72 -1.77
N LEU A 147 -14.78 -7.93 -2.55
CA LEU A 147 -15.04 -6.53 -2.25
C LEU A 147 -15.94 -6.35 -1.02
N THR A 148 -16.86 -7.27 -0.78
CA THR A 148 -17.65 -7.28 0.46
C THR A 148 -16.73 -7.45 1.67
N ALA A 149 -15.81 -8.41 1.63
CA ALA A 149 -14.81 -8.57 2.69
C ALA A 149 -13.93 -7.30 2.85
N ALA A 150 -13.53 -6.68 1.75
CA ALA A 150 -12.75 -5.44 1.78
C ALA A 150 -13.48 -4.30 2.51
N VAL A 151 -14.73 -4.01 2.14
CA VAL A 151 -15.51 -2.91 2.75
C VAL A 151 -15.93 -3.20 4.19
N GLN A 152 -15.96 -4.47 4.61
CA GLN A 152 -16.15 -4.83 6.02
C GLN A 152 -14.91 -4.48 6.88
N LYS A 153 -13.71 -4.59 6.29
CA LYS A 153 -12.46 -4.21 6.97
C LYS A 153 -12.26 -2.69 6.97
N GLU A 154 -12.57 -2.02 5.87
CA GLU A 154 -12.34 -0.58 5.68
C GLU A 154 -13.64 0.10 5.20
N PRO A 155 -14.63 0.28 6.10
CA PRO A 155 -15.98 0.73 5.72
C PRO A 155 -16.07 2.19 5.28
N LEU A 156 -15.02 2.99 5.50
CA LEU A 156 -15.03 4.43 5.20
C LEU A 156 -14.44 4.78 3.83
N LEU A 157 -14.09 3.79 3.00
CA LEU A 157 -13.51 4.00 1.68
C LEU A 157 -14.59 4.00 0.60
N ASP A 158 -15.08 5.18 0.22
CA ASP A 158 -16.14 5.39 -0.79
C ASP A 158 -15.84 4.69 -2.12
N ARG A 159 -14.58 4.70 -2.55
CA ARG A 159 -14.14 4.02 -3.78
C ARG A 159 -14.35 2.50 -3.71
N TRP A 160 -14.14 1.88 -2.57
CA TRP A 160 -14.33 0.43 -2.43
C TRP A 160 -15.80 0.05 -2.51
N TRP A 161 -16.68 0.85 -1.88
CA TRP A 161 -18.12 0.71 -2.03
C TRP A 161 -18.58 0.90 -3.49
N THR A 162 -17.99 1.86 -4.18
CA THR A 162 -18.24 2.07 -5.62
C THR A 162 -17.86 0.83 -6.45
N ARG A 163 -16.69 0.23 -6.18
CA ARG A 163 -16.23 -0.98 -6.88
C ARG A 163 -17.11 -2.19 -6.56
N LEU A 164 -17.56 -2.33 -5.32
CA LEU A 164 -18.55 -3.33 -4.91
C LEU A 164 -19.86 -3.15 -5.66
N GLY A 165 -20.38 -1.93 -5.74
CA GLY A 165 -21.56 -1.60 -6.53
C GLY A 165 -21.41 -2.01 -7.99
N TYR A 166 -20.27 -1.72 -8.60
CA TYR A 166 -19.98 -2.11 -9.98
C TYR A 166 -19.95 -3.65 -10.16
N ALA A 167 -19.28 -4.37 -9.27
CA ALA A 167 -19.24 -5.84 -9.34
C ALA A 167 -20.65 -6.44 -9.27
N ARG A 168 -21.51 -5.94 -8.38
CA ARG A 168 -22.88 -6.36 -8.21
C ARG A 168 -23.77 -6.00 -9.42
N GLU A 169 -23.59 -4.80 -9.98
CA GLU A 169 -24.28 -4.38 -11.22
C GLU A 169 -23.95 -5.34 -12.38
N MET A 170 -22.66 -5.65 -12.55
CA MET A 170 -22.22 -6.57 -13.59
C MET A 170 -22.68 -8.02 -13.34
N ALA A 171 -22.83 -8.41 -12.08
CA ALA A 171 -23.43 -9.68 -11.68
C ALA A 171 -24.99 -9.71 -11.81
N LYS A 172 -25.60 -8.61 -12.31
CA LYS A 172 -27.06 -8.42 -12.43
C LYS A 172 -27.81 -8.36 -11.10
N ASN A 173 -27.13 -8.09 -10.01
CA ASN A 173 -27.75 -7.88 -8.70
C ASN A 173 -27.96 -6.37 -8.46
N ASN A 174 -28.93 -5.79 -9.18
CA ASN A 174 -29.16 -4.36 -9.18
C ASN A 174 -29.56 -3.80 -7.80
N VAL A 175 -30.27 -4.58 -6.99
CA VAL A 175 -30.71 -4.15 -5.65
C VAL A 175 -29.49 -3.94 -4.73
N LEU A 176 -28.59 -4.92 -4.66
CA LEU A 176 -27.39 -4.82 -3.85
C LEU A 176 -26.36 -3.83 -4.45
N ALA A 177 -26.37 -3.66 -5.78
CA ALA A 177 -25.53 -2.66 -6.43
C ALA A 177 -25.95 -1.24 -6.03
N MET A 178 -27.26 -0.94 -6.06
CA MET A 178 -27.81 0.36 -5.62
C MET A 178 -27.42 0.64 -4.17
N ALA A 179 -27.59 -0.33 -3.27
CA ALA A 179 -27.22 -0.16 -1.86
C ALA A 179 -25.73 0.16 -1.67
N ALA A 180 -24.85 -0.48 -2.45
CA ALA A 180 -23.41 -0.21 -2.39
C ALA A 180 -23.07 1.18 -2.95
N TYR A 181 -23.69 1.60 -4.04
CA TYR A 181 -23.52 2.96 -4.58
C TYR A 181 -24.08 4.02 -3.63
N ASP A 182 -25.22 3.77 -2.97
CA ASP A 182 -25.76 4.67 -1.96
C ASP A 182 -24.79 4.85 -0.79
N LYS A 183 -24.16 3.76 -0.33
CA LYS A 183 -23.14 3.83 0.71
C LYS A 183 -21.89 4.63 0.27
N ALA A 184 -21.46 4.46 -0.97
CA ALA A 184 -20.36 5.26 -1.53
C ALA A 184 -20.73 6.75 -1.55
N LEU A 185 -21.95 7.11 -1.91
CA LEU A 185 -22.43 8.50 -1.98
C LEU A 185 -22.74 9.11 -0.59
N GLU A 186 -23.10 8.29 0.39
CA GLU A 186 -23.17 8.72 1.78
C GLU A 186 -21.81 9.18 2.29
N LEU A 187 -20.73 8.45 1.93
CA LEU A 187 -19.36 8.78 2.31
C LEU A 187 -18.79 9.94 1.48
N ASN A 188 -19.11 9.99 0.20
CA ASN A 188 -18.65 11.01 -0.73
C ASN A 188 -19.74 11.34 -1.75
N PRO A 189 -20.57 12.38 -1.52
CA PRO A 189 -21.66 12.77 -2.41
C PRO A 189 -21.23 13.11 -3.84
N SER A 190 -19.96 13.43 -4.07
CA SER A 190 -19.39 13.74 -5.39
C SER A 190 -18.75 12.53 -6.08
N GLN A 191 -18.90 11.30 -5.58
CA GLN A 191 -18.33 10.11 -6.19
C GLN A 191 -18.97 9.82 -7.56
N HIS A 192 -18.30 10.28 -8.62
CA HIS A 192 -18.83 10.26 -10.00
C HIS A 192 -19.18 8.87 -10.50
N ASP A 193 -18.36 7.85 -10.19
CA ASP A 193 -18.59 6.49 -10.68
C ASP A 193 -19.81 5.85 -10.00
N ALA A 194 -20.04 6.15 -8.72
CA ALA A 194 -21.23 5.72 -8.02
C ALA A 194 -22.50 6.36 -8.60
N LEU A 195 -22.47 7.68 -8.84
CA LEU A 195 -23.56 8.40 -9.50
C LEU A 195 -23.85 7.84 -10.90
N ALA A 196 -22.82 7.53 -11.67
CA ALA A 196 -22.97 6.95 -13.00
C ALA A 196 -23.55 5.52 -12.93
N GLY A 197 -23.12 4.71 -11.95
CA GLY A 197 -23.65 3.37 -11.72
C GLY A 197 -25.14 3.38 -11.42
N LYS A 198 -25.58 4.23 -10.49
CA LYS A 198 -27.00 4.38 -10.17
C LYS A 198 -27.82 4.74 -11.41
N ARG A 199 -27.40 5.75 -12.17
CA ARG A 199 -28.10 6.17 -13.40
C ARG A 199 -28.21 5.04 -14.44
N ARG A 200 -27.19 4.19 -14.59
CA ARG A 200 -27.25 3.03 -15.50
C ARG A 200 -28.34 2.04 -15.08
N ILE A 201 -28.40 1.74 -13.78
CA ILE A 201 -29.41 0.81 -13.25
C ILE A 201 -30.81 1.38 -13.44
N GLU A 202 -31.05 2.64 -13.06
CA GLU A 202 -32.33 3.33 -13.18
C GLU A 202 -32.86 3.38 -14.63
N LYS A 203 -31.96 3.61 -15.58
CA LYS A 203 -32.29 3.63 -17.03
C LYS A 203 -32.71 2.24 -17.54
N ASN A 204 -32.08 1.18 -17.03
CA ASN A 204 -32.31 -0.18 -17.48
C ASN A 204 -33.56 -0.82 -16.81
N THR A 205 -34.15 -0.16 -15.81
CA THR A 205 -35.32 -0.65 -15.06
C THR A 205 -36.64 0.00 -15.57
N ARG A 206 -36.51 1.03 -16.41
CA ARG A 206 -37.64 1.67 -17.12
C ARG A 206 -37.94 0.99 -18.46
#